data_c365f9572de7aca144451a281fbbf1d1
#
_entry.id   c365f9572de7aca144451a281fbbf1d1
#
_cell.length_a   1.000
_cell.length_b   1.000
_cell.length_c   1.000
_cell.angle_alpha   90.00
_cell.angle_beta   90.00
_cell.angle_gamma   90.00
#
_symmetry.space_group_name_H-M   'P 1'
#
loop_
_entity.id
_entity.type
_entity.pdbx_description
1 polymer ?
#
loop_
_entity_poly.entity_id
_entity_poly.type
_entity_poly.pdbx_seq_one_letter_code
_entity_poly.pdbx_strand_id
1 'polypeptide(L)'
;MKCVVSVLGKDRSGIVAEVATALAACGANIDDISQTILDDIFSMTMLTTLNPEVADFNTVQEKLEAVGESLGVQIIVQREDVFQMTYKI
;
A
#
# COMPACT_ATOMS: atom_id res chain seq x y z
N MET A 1 2.61 -13.47 4.99
CA MET A 1 1.30 -12.82 5.29
C MET A 1 0.87 -11.98 4.11
N LYS A 2 -0.32 -12.23 3.62
CA LYS A 2 -0.87 -11.46 2.49
C LYS A 2 -1.62 -10.24 2.99
N CYS A 3 -1.33 -9.09 2.36
CA CYS A 3 -1.91 -7.80 2.73
C CYS A 3 -2.37 -7.04 1.49
N VAL A 4 -3.33 -6.16 1.71
CA VAL A 4 -3.81 -5.22 0.69
C VAL A 4 -3.34 -3.82 1.10
N VAL A 5 -2.65 -3.15 0.19
CA VAL A 5 -2.22 -1.77 0.38
C VAL A 5 -3.08 -0.88 -0.52
N SER A 6 -3.82 0.03 0.09
CA SER A 6 -4.69 0.97 -0.64
C SER A 6 -4.12 2.38 -0.53
N VAL A 7 -3.98 3.05 -1.65
CA VAL A 7 -3.45 4.42 -1.74
C VAL A 7 -4.49 5.30 -2.41
N LEU A 8 -4.83 6.41 -1.78
CA LEU A 8 -5.82 7.34 -2.31
C LEU A 8 -5.38 8.78 -2.04
N GLY A 9 -5.44 9.61 -3.06
CA GLY A 9 -5.11 11.02 -2.89
C GLY A 9 -5.02 11.75 -4.22
N LYS A 10 -4.53 12.98 -4.15
CA LYS A 10 -4.32 13.78 -5.34
C LYS A 10 -3.14 13.23 -6.14
N ASP A 11 -3.32 13.09 -7.45
CA ASP A 11 -2.27 12.56 -8.30
C ASP A 11 -1.05 13.47 -8.31
N ARG A 12 0.11 12.86 -8.21
CA ARG A 12 1.40 13.52 -8.32
C ARG A 12 2.46 12.51 -8.73
N SER A 13 3.59 12.98 -9.25
CA SER A 13 4.68 12.09 -9.63
C SER A 13 5.31 11.44 -8.40
N GLY A 14 5.77 10.21 -8.54
CA GLY A 14 6.55 9.50 -7.53
C GLY A 14 5.75 8.66 -6.55
N ILE A 15 4.41 8.67 -6.59
CA ILE A 15 3.60 7.90 -5.65
C ILE A 15 3.94 6.41 -5.72
N VAL A 16 3.86 5.84 -6.91
CA VAL A 16 4.12 4.39 -7.09
C VAL A 16 5.56 4.06 -6.71
N ALA A 17 6.51 4.89 -7.14
CA ALA A 17 7.93 4.65 -6.86
C ALA A 17 8.23 4.66 -5.36
N GLU A 18 7.71 5.63 -4.63
CA GLU A 18 7.97 5.72 -3.19
C GLU A 18 7.31 4.62 -2.40
N VAL A 19 6.07 4.27 -2.75
CA VAL A 19 5.37 3.16 -2.10
C VAL A 19 6.09 1.84 -2.37
N ALA A 20 6.46 1.59 -3.63
CA ALA A 20 7.16 0.37 -4.01
C ALA A 20 8.54 0.28 -3.34
N THR A 21 9.26 1.39 -3.25
CA THR A 21 10.57 1.43 -2.59
C THR A 21 10.44 1.11 -1.10
N ALA A 22 9.44 1.68 -0.44
CA ALA A 22 9.20 1.41 0.98
C ALA A 22 8.85 -0.07 1.22
N LEU A 23 8.02 -0.65 0.36
CA LEU A 23 7.67 -2.07 0.44
C LEU A 23 8.90 -2.96 0.22
N ALA A 24 9.72 -2.63 -0.77
CA ALA A 24 10.94 -3.37 -1.04
C ALA A 24 11.91 -3.32 0.15
N ALA A 25 12.03 -2.17 0.79
CA ALA A 25 12.88 -2.01 1.97
C ALA A 25 12.39 -2.86 3.14
N CYS A 26 11.10 -3.15 3.20
CA CYS A 26 10.51 -4.04 4.22
C CYS A 26 10.55 -5.52 3.81
N GLY A 27 11.14 -5.85 2.67
CA GLY A 27 11.19 -7.23 2.18
C GLY A 27 9.85 -7.73 1.66
N ALA A 28 8.90 -6.85 1.42
CA ALA A 28 7.59 -7.23 0.90
C ALA A 28 7.63 -7.40 -0.61
N ASN A 29 6.86 -8.37 -1.11
CA ASN A 29 6.71 -8.59 -2.53
C ASN A 29 5.38 -7.99 -3.00
N ILE A 30 5.41 -7.30 -4.13
CA ILE A 30 4.18 -6.81 -4.77
C ILE A 30 3.71 -7.89 -5.72
N ASP A 31 2.60 -8.53 -5.39
CA ASP A 31 2.08 -9.66 -6.16
C ASP A 31 1.19 -9.20 -7.30
N ASP A 32 0.48 -8.09 -7.11
CA ASP A 32 -0.41 -7.53 -8.11
C ASP A 32 -0.63 -6.05 -7.79
N ILE A 33 -0.97 -5.28 -8.79
CA ILE A 33 -1.21 -3.85 -8.64
C ILE A 33 -2.28 -3.40 -9.63
N SER A 34 -3.21 -2.58 -9.15
CA SER A 34 -4.22 -1.95 -9.97
C SER A 34 -4.27 -0.48 -9.61
N GLN A 35 -4.20 0.39 -10.60
CA GLN A 35 -4.27 1.83 -10.36
C GLN A 35 -5.23 2.49 -11.33
N THR A 36 -5.87 3.55 -10.86
CA THR A 36 -6.81 4.33 -11.65
C THR A 36 -6.60 5.79 -11.34
N ILE A 37 -6.61 6.62 -12.38
CA ILE A 37 -6.58 8.07 -12.23
C ILE A 37 -7.90 8.59 -12.78
N LEU A 38 -8.68 9.21 -11.91
CA LEU A 38 -9.93 9.83 -12.29
C LEU A 38 -9.79 11.34 -12.04
N ASP A 39 -9.71 12.11 -13.12
CA ASP A 39 -9.39 13.52 -13.06
C ASP A 39 -8.02 13.72 -12.38
N ASP A 40 -7.97 14.32 -11.20
CA ASP A 40 -6.73 14.49 -10.44
C ASP A 40 -6.66 13.55 -9.22
N ILE A 41 -7.56 12.58 -9.14
CA ILE A 41 -7.60 11.62 -8.02
C ILE A 41 -6.87 10.35 -8.43
N PHE A 42 -5.81 10.02 -7.66
CA PHE A 42 -5.06 8.78 -7.81
C PHE A 42 -5.61 7.75 -6.85
N SER A 43 -5.87 6.55 -7.36
CA SER A 43 -6.32 5.42 -6.55
C SER A 43 -5.52 4.19 -6.95
N MET A 44 -4.93 3.51 -5.98
CA MET A 44 -4.11 2.32 -6.23
C MET A 44 -4.38 1.26 -5.18
N THR A 45 -4.51 0.02 -5.63
CA THR A 45 -4.63 -1.14 -4.74
C THR A 45 -3.54 -2.13 -5.10
N MET A 46 -2.76 -2.52 -4.12
CA MET A 46 -1.70 -3.51 -4.29
C MET A 46 -1.99 -4.74 -3.45
N LEU A 47 -1.80 -5.91 -4.04
CA LEU A 47 -1.73 -7.16 -3.28
C LEU A 47 -0.27 -7.44 -2.98
N THR A 48 0.04 -7.67 -1.72
CA THR A 48 1.42 -7.83 -1.29
C THR A 48 1.57 -9.07 -0.40
N THR A 49 2.77 -9.62 -0.40
CA THR A 49 3.16 -10.67 0.55
C THR A 49 4.26 -10.11 1.43
N LEU A 50 4.00 -10.02 2.72
CA LEU A 50 4.98 -9.53 3.69
C LEU A 50 5.90 -10.67 4.12
N ASN A 51 7.14 -10.30 4.45
CA ASN A 51 8.12 -11.21 5.03
C ASN A 51 8.35 -10.82 6.49
N PRO A 52 7.72 -11.53 7.46
CA PRO A 52 7.85 -11.16 8.88
C PRO A 52 9.27 -11.26 9.42
N GLU A 53 10.15 -11.99 8.74
CA GLU A 53 11.55 -12.07 9.13
C GLU A 53 12.30 -10.76 8.86
N VAL A 54 11.81 -9.96 7.91
CA VAL A 54 12.41 -8.65 7.60
C VAL A 54 11.68 -7.53 8.32
N ALA A 55 10.34 -7.52 8.24
CA ALA A 55 9.52 -6.51 8.89
C ALA A 55 8.13 -7.08 9.15
N ASP A 56 7.61 -6.87 10.35
CA ASP A 56 6.27 -7.31 10.70
C ASP A 56 5.22 -6.35 10.15
N PHE A 57 3.95 -6.69 10.33
CA PHE A 57 2.83 -5.90 9.83
C PHE A 57 2.87 -4.46 10.37
N ASN A 58 3.12 -4.30 11.66
CA ASN A 58 3.13 -2.98 12.27
C ASN A 58 4.24 -2.09 11.72
N THR A 59 5.42 -2.66 11.49
CA THR A 59 6.54 -1.93 10.89
C THR A 59 6.22 -1.47 9.48
N VAL A 60 5.62 -2.35 8.67
CA VAL A 60 5.23 -2.01 7.30
C VAL A 60 4.17 -0.91 7.33
N GLN A 61 3.18 -1.03 8.20
CA GLN A 61 2.11 -0.05 8.33
C GLN A 61 2.67 1.33 8.69
N GLU A 62 3.57 1.40 9.67
CA GLU A 62 4.18 2.66 10.09
C GLU A 62 5.00 3.29 8.97
N LYS A 63 5.78 2.48 8.25
CA LYS A 63 6.57 2.99 7.12
C LYS A 63 5.71 3.55 6.02
N LEU A 64 4.64 2.85 5.67
CA LEU A 64 3.75 3.31 4.61
C LEU A 64 2.93 4.53 5.02
N GLU A 65 2.56 4.63 6.29
CA GLU A 65 1.91 5.85 6.80
C GLU A 65 2.83 7.05 6.68
N ALA A 66 4.12 6.89 6.99
CA ALA A 66 5.09 7.97 6.84
C ALA A 66 5.25 8.38 5.38
N VAL A 67 5.27 7.42 4.47
CA VAL A 67 5.31 7.71 3.03
C VAL A 67 4.07 8.49 2.61
N GLY A 68 2.89 8.09 3.09
CA GLY A 68 1.64 8.78 2.81
C GLY A 68 1.66 10.22 3.28
N GLU A 69 2.16 10.47 4.47
CA GLU A 69 2.29 11.83 5.00
C GLU A 69 3.24 12.67 4.13
N SER A 70 4.35 12.10 3.74
CA SER A 70 5.33 12.78 2.89
C SER A 70 4.76 13.14 1.51
N LEU A 71 3.95 12.24 0.94
CA LEU A 71 3.35 12.44 -0.39
C LEU A 71 2.04 13.20 -0.36
N GLY A 72 1.42 13.35 0.81
CA GLY A 72 0.10 13.96 0.92
C GLY A 72 -1.01 13.04 0.43
N VAL A 73 -0.84 11.73 0.55
CA VAL A 73 -1.86 10.74 0.18
C VAL A 73 -2.19 9.87 1.39
N GLN A 74 -3.37 9.25 1.35
CA GLN A 74 -3.78 8.31 2.37
C GLN A 74 -3.34 6.90 1.97
N ILE A 75 -2.62 6.21 2.86
CA ILE A 75 -2.22 4.82 2.63
C ILE A 75 -2.77 3.97 3.76
N ILE A 76 -3.50 2.93 3.39
CA ILE A 76 -4.10 1.98 4.33
C ILE A 76 -3.54 0.60 4.04
N VAL A 77 -3.02 -0.07 5.06
CA VAL A 77 -2.53 -1.45 4.96
C VAL A 77 -3.46 -2.33 5.77
N GLN A 78 -4.00 -3.36 5.13
CA GLN A 78 -4.90 -4.32 5.79
C GLN A 78 -4.47 -5.74 5.44
N ARG A 79 -4.68 -6.66 6.38
CA ARG A 79 -4.53 -8.08 6.06
C ARG A 79 -5.58 -8.45 5.02
N GLU A 80 -5.22 -9.37 4.11
CA GLU A 80 -6.12 -9.76 3.02
C GLU A 80 -7.46 -10.30 3.54
N ASP A 81 -7.42 -11.12 4.59
CA ASP A 81 -8.64 -11.68 5.16
C ASP A 81 -9.56 -10.60 5.74
N VAL A 82 -8.98 -9.59 6.40
CA VAL A 82 -9.74 -8.46 6.93
C VAL A 82 -10.33 -7.63 5.80
N PHE A 83 -9.54 -7.36 4.77
CA PHE A 83 -10.01 -6.62 3.60
C PHE A 83 -11.19 -7.31 2.94
N GLN A 84 -11.11 -8.62 2.75
CA GLN A 84 -12.18 -9.39 2.11
C GLN A 84 -13.45 -9.39 2.95
N MET A 85 -13.33 -9.40 4.27
CA MET A 85 -14.49 -9.31 5.15
C MET A 85 -15.21 -7.97 5.01
N THR A 86 -14.45 -6.89 4.82
CA THR A 86 -14.99 -5.54 4.70
C THR A 86 -15.63 -5.28 3.34
N TYR A 87 -15.04 -5.83 2.27
CA TYR A 87 -15.45 -5.55 0.89
C TYR A 87 -16.10 -6.72 0.20
N LYS A 88 -16.51 -7.72 0.96
CA LYS A 88 -17.21 -8.87 0.41
C LYS A 88 -18.64 -8.45 0.01
N ILE A 89 -19.01 -8.81 -1.19
CA ILE A 89 -20.34 -8.55 -1.74
C ILE A 89 -21.19 -9.81 -1.62
#